data_5053fa26eeebd93330f12bed30877800
#
_entry.id   5053fa26eeebd93330f12bed30877800
#
_cell.length_a   1.000
_cell.length_b   1.000
_cell.length_c   1.000
_cell.angle_alpha   90.00
_cell.angle_beta   90.00
_cell.angle_gamma   90.00
#
_symmetry.space_group_name_H-M   'P 1'
#
loop_
_entity.id
_entity.type
_entity.pdbx_description
1 polymer ?
#
loop_
_entity_poly.entity_id
_entity_poly.type
_entity_poly.pdbx_seq_one_letter_code
_entity_poly.pdbx_strand_id
1 'polypeptide(L)'
;NEFLSILKRSSEDNIEDRLRKVSEFNKENNFITSAVRLPQVLFDEAGVFVVPFQISHPNFITNQKITAKCVNLISDMRHPTLAKKIVLIENADPGYDWIFSQQIAGLITKYGGANSHMAIRCAEFGIPAAIGCGEQRYDAFLEAKQIMLDCSSSLIKMLR
;
A
#
# COMPACT_ATOMS: atom_id res chain seq x y z
N ASN A 1 -19.79 -13.53 11.22
CA ASN A 1 -20.76 -14.47 11.80
C ASN A 1 -20.17 -15.86 12.06
N GLU A 2 -19.13 -16.30 11.37
CA GLU A 2 -18.43 -17.57 11.60
C GLU A 2 -17.74 -17.60 12.97
N PHE A 3 -17.13 -16.51 13.39
CA PHE A 3 -16.47 -16.40 14.69
C PHE A 3 -17.44 -16.61 15.85
N LEU A 4 -18.64 -16.07 15.77
CA LEU A 4 -19.69 -16.28 16.77
C LEU A 4 -20.23 -17.72 16.76
N SER A 5 -20.23 -18.40 15.61
CA SER A 5 -20.64 -19.82 15.53
C SER A 5 -19.61 -20.76 16.15
N ILE A 6 -18.33 -20.41 16.09
CA ILE A 6 -17.20 -21.14 16.72
C ILE A 6 -17.31 -21.05 18.26
N LEU A 7 -17.63 -19.87 18.78
CA LEU A 7 -17.79 -19.64 20.22
C LEU A 7 -19.02 -20.31 20.84
N LYS A 8 -20.04 -20.59 20.03
CA LYS A 8 -21.32 -21.19 20.50
C LYS A 8 -21.30 -22.71 20.57
N ARG A 9 -20.31 -23.41 20.05
CA ARG A 9 -20.22 -24.86 20.05
C ARG A 9 -19.27 -25.35 21.13
N SER A 10 -19.76 -26.30 21.89
CA SER A 10 -19.32 -26.84 23.16
C SER A 10 -17.83 -27.22 23.33
N SER A 11 -17.47 -27.38 24.57
CA SER A 11 -16.18 -27.63 25.25
C SER A 11 -15.34 -28.82 24.81
N GLU A 12 -15.72 -29.58 23.81
CA GLU A 12 -14.99 -30.79 23.37
C GLU A 12 -14.15 -30.61 22.11
N ASP A 13 -14.38 -29.53 21.36
CA ASP A 13 -13.60 -29.23 20.15
C ASP A 13 -12.41 -28.34 20.47
N ASN A 14 -11.22 -28.71 19.98
CA ASN A 14 -10.04 -27.88 20.07
C ASN A 14 -10.23 -26.61 19.25
N ILE A 15 -10.54 -25.52 19.95
CA ILE A 15 -10.81 -24.19 19.36
C ILE A 15 -9.61 -23.73 18.53
N GLU A 16 -8.39 -24.04 18.96
CA GLU A 16 -7.16 -23.64 18.26
C GLU A 16 -7.05 -24.28 16.88
N ASP A 17 -7.34 -25.59 16.76
CA ASP A 17 -7.29 -26.30 15.48
C ASP A 17 -8.37 -25.79 14.52
N ARG A 18 -9.54 -25.43 15.03
CA ARG A 18 -10.62 -24.83 14.22
C ARG A 18 -10.25 -23.45 13.73
N LEU A 19 -9.71 -22.60 14.60
CA LEU A 19 -9.25 -21.26 14.23
C LEU A 19 -8.12 -21.34 13.21
N ARG A 20 -7.21 -22.32 13.34
CA ARG A 20 -6.14 -22.54 12.37
C ARG A 20 -6.69 -22.91 11.00
N LYS A 21 -7.62 -23.87 10.92
CA LYS A 21 -8.27 -24.27 9.65
C LYS A 21 -9.01 -23.11 8.99
N VAL A 22 -9.77 -22.33 9.76
CA VAL A 22 -10.48 -21.14 9.25
C VAL A 22 -9.48 -20.08 8.76
N SER A 23 -8.37 -19.89 9.49
CA SER A 23 -7.32 -18.96 9.09
C SER A 23 -6.63 -19.39 7.79
N GLU A 24 -6.32 -20.66 7.62
CA GLU A 24 -5.72 -21.22 6.40
C GLU A 24 -6.66 -21.06 5.20
N PHE A 25 -7.92 -21.45 5.35
CA PHE A 25 -8.94 -21.27 4.31
C PHE A 25 -9.12 -19.80 3.92
N ASN A 26 -9.16 -18.91 4.91
CA ASN A 26 -9.28 -17.48 4.65
C ASN A 26 -8.04 -16.88 3.99
N LYS A 27 -6.84 -17.41 4.27
CA LYS A 27 -5.61 -16.99 3.58
C LYS A 27 -5.64 -17.32 2.10
N GLU A 28 -6.07 -18.53 1.72
CA GLU A 28 -6.22 -18.92 0.31
C GLU A 28 -7.26 -18.07 -0.40
N ASN A 29 -8.43 -17.90 0.21
CA ASN A 29 -9.49 -17.05 -0.34
C ASN A 29 -9.04 -15.59 -0.47
N ASN A 30 -8.32 -15.06 0.51
CA ASN A 30 -7.79 -13.70 0.46
C ASN A 30 -6.75 -13.53 -0.65
N PHE A 31 -5.89 -14.55 -0.87
CA PHE A 31 -4.94 -14.54 -1.97
C PHE A 31 -5.66 -14.46 -3.33
N ILE A 32 -6.67 -15.31 -3.56
CA ILE A 32 -7.47 -15.31 -4.79
C ILE A 32 -8.19 -13.96 -4.95
N THR A 33 -8.86 -13.49 -3.90
CA THR A 33 -9.62 -12.23 -3.93
C THR A 33 -8.70 -11.04 -4.19
N SER A 34 -7.49 -11.04 -3.62
CA SER A 34 -6.49 -9.99 -3.84
C SER A 34 -5.89 -10.01 -5.25
N ALA A 35 -5.88 -11.17 -5.90
CA ALA A 35 -5.41 -11.31 -7.27
C ALA A 35 -6.44 -10.86 -8.32
N VAL A 36 -7.73 -10.84 -7.95
CA VAL A 36 -8.82 -10.41 -8.83
C VAL A 36 -8.80 -8.90 -8.99
N ARG A 37 -8.65 -8.44 -10.23
CA ARG A 37 -8.69 -7.03 -10.60
C ARG A 37 -10.04 -6.72 -11.20
N LEU A 38 -10.79 -5.86 -10.54
CA LEU A 38 -12.06 -5.38 -11.05
C LEU A 38 -11.92 -3.94 -11.58
N PRO A 39 -12.70 -3.55 -12.61
CA PRO A 39 -12.81 -2.17 -13.03
C PRO A 39 -13.43 -1.33 -11.89
N GLN A 40 -13.14 -0.03 -11.88
CA GLN A 40 -13.64 0.87 -10.82
C GLN A 40 -15.17 0.99 -10.81
N VAL A 41 -15.80 0.77 -11.97
CA VAL A 41 -17.26 0.79 -12.12
C VAL A 41 -17.68 -0.45 -12.90
N LEU A 42 -18.60 -1.23 -12.35
CA LEU A 42 -19.24 -2.36 -12.99
C LEU A 42 -20.64 -1.93 -13.41
N PHE A 43 -20.93 -1.97 -14.71
CA PHE A 43 -22.25 -1.65 -15.25
C PHE A 43 -23.15 -2.90 -15.38
N ASP A 44 -22.52 -4.07 -15.57
CA ASP A 44 -23.19 -5.35 -15.69
C ASP A 44 -22.27 -6.51 -15.27
N GLU A 45 -22.78 -7.73 -15.29
CA GLU A 45 -22.01 -8.94 -14.94
C GLU A 45 -20.83 -9.20 -15.87
N ALA A 46 -20.92 -8.82 -17.15
CA ALA A 46 -19.86 -9.01 -18.13
C ALA A 46 -18.64 -8.11 -17.83
N GLY A 47 -18.84 -6.99 -17.15
CA GLY A 47 -17.79 -6.08 -16.72
C GLY A 47 -16.76 -6.72 -15.80
N VAL A 48 -17.09 -7.83 -15.13
CA VAL A 48 -16.15 -8.58 -14.27
C VAL A 48 -14.99 -9.20 -15.08
N PHE A 49 -15.22 -9.51 -16.35
CA PHE A 49 -14.23 -10.14 -17.22
C PHE A 49 -13.33 -9.13 -17.96
N VAL A 50 -13.62 -7.85 -17.81
CA VAL A 50 -12.82 -6.78 -18.45
C VAL A 50 -11.85 -6.23 -17.45
N VAL A 51 -10.55 -6.55 -17.60
CA VAL A 51 -9.48 -5.92 -16.83
C VAL A 51 -8.97 -4.72 -17.63
N PRO A 52 -9.33 -3.48 -17.26
CA PRO A 52 -8.81 -2.31 -17.96
C PRO A 52 -7.31 -2.20 -17.73
N PHE A 53 -6.56 -1.93 -18.78
CA PHE A 53 -5.14 -1.58 -18.66
C PHE A 53 -5.04 -0.18 -18.05
N GLN A 54 -4.94 -0.13 -16.73
CA GLN A 54 -4.86 1.14 -16.01
C GLN A 54 -3.43 1.66 -16.00
N ILE A 55 -3.18 2.69 -16.78
CA ILE A 55 -2.00 3.54 -16.56
C ILE A 55 -2.33 4.40 -15.33
N SER A 56 -1.79 4.01 -14.20
CA SER A 56 -1.96 4.79 -12.98
C SER A 56 -1.13 6.08 -13.06
N HIS A 57 -1.79 7.22 -12.92
CA HIS A 57 -1.12 8.50 -12.71
C HIS A 57 -1.08 8.78 -11.21
N PRO A 58 0.11 8.82 -10.59
CA PRO A 58 0.21 9.11 -9.16
C PRO A 58 -0.27 10.52 -8.84
N ASN A 59 -0.88 10.66 -7.67
CA ASN A 59 -1.23 11.96 -7.13
C ASN A 59 -0.01 12.51 -6.38
N PHE A 60 0.55 13.59 -6.88
CA PHE A 60 1.68 14.26 -6.26
C PHE A 60 1.20 15.22 -5.19
N ILE A 61 1.76 15.08 -4.00
CA ILE A 61 1.41 15.87 -2.82
C ILE A 61 2.56 16.81 -2.51
N THR A 62 2.25 18.06 -2.23
CA THR A 62 3.17 19.21 -2.11
C THR A 62 3.78 19.64 -3.45
N ASN A 63 4.64 20.69 -3.40
CA ASN A 63 5.39 21.19 -4.57
C ASN A 63 6.90 21.06 -4.34
N GLN A 64 7.31 20.10 -3.51
CA GLN A 64 8.71 19.94 -3.15
C GLN A 64 9.41 18.91 -4.04
N LYS A 65 10.72 19.06 -4.11
CA LYS A 65 11.63 18.14 -4.78
C LYS A 65 12.62 17.58 -3.79
N ILE A 66 12.79 16.26 -3.79
CA ILE A 66 13.73 15.57 -2.92
C ILE A 66 14.44 14.43 -3.66
N THR A 67 15.66 14.16 -3.22
CA THR A 67 16.42 12.97 -3.65
C THR A 67 16.91 12.26 -2.39
N ALA A 68 16.48 11.02 -2.21
CA ALA A 68 16.87 10.23 -1.03
C ALA A 68 16.90 8.72 -1.32
N LYS A 69 17.54 7.99 -0.43
CA LYS A 69 17.52 6.52 -0.45
C LYS A 69 16.11 6.03 -0.18
N CYS A 70 15.76 4.87 -0.77
CA CYS A 70 14.46 4.23 -0.60
C CYS A 70 14.50 3.16 0.49
N VAL A 71 13.38 2.95 1.13
CA VAL A 71 13.15 1.83 2.03
C VAL A 71 11.74 1.29 1.82
N ASN A 72 11.64 -0.03 1.63
CA ASN A 72 10.37 -0.73 1.55
C ASN A 72 10.03 -1.30 2.93
N LEU A 73 8.90 -0.89 3.52
CA LEU A 73 8.48 -1.35 4.84
C LEU A 73 8.03 -2.81 4.86
N ILE A 74 7.58 -3.36 3.74
CA ILE A 74 7.08 -4.75 3.70
C ILE A 74 8.21 -5.76 3.75
N SER A 75 9.33 -5.48 3.07
CA SER A 75 10.47 -6.39 2.98
C SER A 75 11.43 -6.28 4.16
N ASP A 76 11.42 -5.16 4.89
CA ASP A 76 12.37 -4.92 5.96
C ASP A 76 11.67 -4.95 7.33
N MET A 77 11.41 -6.17 7.83
CA MET A 77 10.80 -6.41 9.15
C MET A 77 11.68 -5.97 10.33
N ARG A 78 12.91 -5.54 10.11
CA ARG A 78 13.85 -5.11 11.16
C ARG A 78 13.84 -3.61 11.31
N HIS A 79 12.73 -2.98 11.71
CA HIS A 79 12.64 -1.55 12.02
C HIS A 79 13.73 -0.69 11.37
N PRO A 80 13.75 -0.54 10.05
CA PRO A 80 14.77 0.21 9.36
C PRO A 80 14.72 1.66 9.83
N THR A 81 15.86 2.31 9.97
CA THR A 81 15.87 3.75 10.19
C THR A 81 15.24 4.44 9.00
N LEU A 82 14.07 5.07 9.18
CA LEU A 82 13.31 5.74 8.13
C LEU A 82 13.74 7.19 7.92
N ALA A 83 14.47 7.75 8.89
CA ALA A 83 14.88 9.14 8.88
C ALA A 83 15.58 9.52 7.57
N LYS A 84 15.13 10.61 6.96
CA LYS A 84 15.65 11.16 5.69
C LYS A 84 15.60 10.20 4.49
N LYS A 85 14.72 9.20 4.53
CA LYS A 85 14.51 8.26 3.40
C LYS A 85 13.14 8.46 2.77
N ILE A 86 13.01 8.07 1.51
CA ILE A 86 11.71 7.90 0.85
C ILE A 86 11.19 6.52 1.22
N VAL A 87 10.02 6.50 1.86
CA VAL A 87 9.37 5.28 2.31
C VAL A 87 8.43 4.76 1.23
N LEU A 88 8.51 3.47 0.94
CA LEU A 88 7.65 2.77 -0.01
C LEU A 88 6.67 1.91 0.79
N ILE A 89 5.37 2.10 0.58
CA ILE A 89 4.29 1.28 1.16
C ILE A 89 3.27 0.90 0.08
N GLU A 90 2.61 -0.24 0.24
CA GLU A 90 1.63 -0.66 -0.76
C GLU A 90 0.35 0.18 -0.72
N ASN A 91 -0.22 0.33 0.46
CA ASN A 91 -1.51 1.01 0.62
C ASN A 91 -1.36 2.32 1.40
N ALA A 92 -2.10 3.33 0.99
CA ALA A 92 -2.19 4.60 1.71
C ALA A 92 -3.13 4.47 2.95
N ASP A 93 -2.79 3.55 3.86
CA ASP A 93 -3.59 3.12 5.00
C ASP A 93 -3.21 3.90 6.28
N PRO A 94 -4.19 4.28 7.12
CA PRO A 94 -3.93 4.91 8.42
C PRO A 94 -3.00 4.12 9.35
N GLY A 95 -2.91 2.79 9.20
CA GLY A 95 -2.00 1.94 9.98
C GLY A 95 -0.53 2.32 9.85
N TYR A 96 -0.15 3.09 8.84
CA TYR A 96 1.21 3.58 8.65
C TYR A 96 1.45 4.99 9.23
N ASP A 97 0.51 5.58 9.96
CA ASP A 97 0.63 6.96 10.47
C ASP A 97 1.89 7.20 11.33
N TRP A 98 2.37 6.17 12.01
CA TRP A 98 3.58 6.20 12.82
C TRP A 98 4.86 6.58 12.04
N ILE A 99 4.91 6.38 10.69
CA ILE A 99 6.09 6.72 9.89
C ILE A 99 6.40 8.21 9.91
N PHE A 100 5.39 9.05 10.07
CA PHE A 100 5.57 10.50 10.11
C PHE A 100 6.38 10.96 11.33
N SER A 101 6.33 10.22 12.44
CA SER A 101 7.17 10.47 13.61
C SER A 101 8.65 10.18 13.37
N GLN A 102 9.00 9.45 12.30
CA GLN A 102 10.36 9.00 11.97
C GLN A 102 11.12 9.98 11.07
N GLN A 103 10.63 11.20 10.86
CA GLN A 103 11.26 12.22 10.01
C GLN A 103 11.60 11.70 8.60
N ILE A 104 10.65 11.05 7.96
CA ILE A 104 10.80 10.57 6.59
C ILE A 104 11.02 11.74 5.63
N ALA A 105 11.77 11.51 4.54
CA ALA A 105 12.02 12.52 3.53
C ALA A 105 10.91 12.61 2.48
N GLY A 106 10.22 11.50 2.21
CA GLY A 106 9.13 11.42 1.25
C GLY A 106 8.38 10.11 1.36
N LEU A 107 7.25 10.02 0.68
CA LEU A 107 6.38 8.84 0.66
C LEU A 107 6.00 8.48 -0.77
N ILE A 108 6.04 7.19 -1.09
CA ILE A 108 5.51 6.65 -2.35
C ILE A 108 4.59 5.48 -2.01
N THR A 109 3.38 5.47 -2.57
CA THR A 109 2.45 4.37 -2.38
C THR A 109 2.09 3.69 -3.70
N LYS A 110 1.88 2.39 -3.65
CA LYS A 110 1.40 1.59 -4.79
C LYS A 110 -0.05 1.93 -5.10
N TYR A 111 -0.90 1.91 -4.07
CA TYR A 111 -2.33 2.20 -4.12
C TYR A 111 -2.69 3.39 -3.25
N GLY A 112 -3.83 3.99 -3.56
CA GLY A 112 -4.38 5.14 -2.86
C GLY A 112 -4.75 6.28 -3.80
N GLY A 113 -5.45 7.26 -3.29
CA GLY A 113 -5.88 8.44 -4.03
C GLY A 113 -5.49 9.74 -3.34
N ALA A 114 -5.76 10.86 -4.01
CA ALA A 114 -5.48 12.20 -3.48
C ALA A 114 -6.17 12.49 -2.14
N ASN A 115 -7.29 11.84 -1.87
CA ASN A 115 -8.07 12.00 -0.64
C ASN A 115 -7.79 10.89 0.40
N SER A 116 -6.77 10.06 0.19
CA SER A 116 -6.38 9.05 1.17
C SER A 116 -5.80 9.69 2.44
N HIS A 117 -5.91 8.98 3.57
CA HIS A 117 -5.37 9.45 4.84
C HIS A 117 -3.89 9.87 4.72
N MET A 118 -3.07 9.04 4.10
CA MET A 118 -1.64 9.31 3.95
C MET A 118 -1.36 10.52 3.05
N ALA A 119 -2.21 10.78 2.02
CA ALA A 119 -2.07 11.98 1.18
C ALA A 119 -2.33 13.25 1.99
N ILE A 120 -3.38 13.25 2.81
CA ILE A 120 -3.73 14.37 3.69
C ILE A 120 -2.61 14.63 4.71
N ARG A 121 -2.10 13.57 5.35
CA ARG A 121 -1.00 13.69 6.31
C ARG A 121 0.28 14.21 5.68
N CYS A 122 0.63 13.76 4.47
CA CYS A 122 1.77 14.29 3.73
C CYS A 122 1.61 15.79 3.45
N ALA A 123 0.41 16.24 3.07
CA ALA A 123 0.14 17.66 2.86
C ALA A 123 0.27 18.48 4.17
N GLU A 124 -0.28 17.97 5.28
CA GLU A 124 -0.21 18.62 6.60
C GLU A 124 1.24 18.79 7.10
N PHE A 125 2.07 17.78 6.92
CA PHE A 125 3.48 17.80 7.34
C PHE A 125 4.43 18.41 6.30
N GLY A 126 3.92 18.78 5.12
CA GLY A 126 4.75 19.28 4.03
C GLY A 126 5.71 18.24 3.47
N ILE A 127 5.39 16.95 3.56
CA ILE A 127 6.24 15.85 3.07
C ILE A 127 5.89 15.56 1.60
N PRO A 128 6.88 15.59 0.68
CA PRO A 128 6.63 15.25 -0.72
C PRO A 128 6.21 13.80 -0.85
N ALA A 129 5.11 13.56 -1.59
CA ALA A 129 4.61 12.23 -1.79
C ALA A 129 4.04 11.99 -3.20
N ALA A 130 4.10 10.74 -3.64
CA ALA A 130 3.45 10.23 -4.83
C ALA A 130 2.52 9.08 -4.44
N ILE A 131 1.21 9.35 -4.46
CA ILE A 131 0.18 8.43 -3.97
C ILE A 131 -0.48 7.72 -5.14
N GLY A 132 -0.52 6.37 -5.09
CA GLY A 132 -1.17 5.56 -6.11
C GLY A 132 -0.37 5.45 -7.40
N CYS A 133 0.92 5.11 -7.32
CA CYS A 133 1.79 4.96 -8.49
C CYS A 133 1.40 3.79 -9.41
N GLY A 134 0.59 2.85 -8.92
CA GLY A 134 0.26 1.61 -9.61
C GLY A 134 1.38 0.58 -9.56
N GLU A 135 1.04 -0.66 -9.89
CA GLU A 135 1.94 -1.81 -9.71
C GLU A 135 3.24 -1.68 -10.48
N GLN A 136 3.15 -1.48 -11.78
CA GLN A 136 4.34 -1.51 -12.65
C GLN A 136 5.41 -0.49 -12.23
N ARG A 137 4.99 0.72 -11.87
CA ARG A 137 5.91 1.77 -11.41
C ARG A 137 6.44 1.47 -10.02
N TYR A 138 5.55 1.05 -9.12
CA TYR A 138 5.91 0.77 -7.75
C TYR A 138 6.91 -0.39 -7.67
N ASP A 139 6.68 -1.48 -8.40
CA ASP A 139 7.57 -2.63 -8.42
C ASP A 139 8.96 -2.27 -8.98
N ALA A 140 9.01 -1.39 -9.98
CA ALA A 140 10.29 -0.85 -10.45
C ALA A 140 11.02 -0.02 -9.37
N PHE A 141 10.28 0.73 -8.53
CA PHE A 141 10.88 1.51 -7.44
C PHE A 141 11.48 0.64 -6.33
N LEU A 142 11.00 -0.58 -6.15
CA LEU A 142 11.57 -1.52 -5.18
C LEU A 142 13.03 -1.89 -5.49
N GLU A 143 13.41 -1.86 -6.77
CA GLU A 143 14.76 -2.13 -7.24
C GLU A 143 15.70 -0.89 -7.14
N ALA A 144 15.13 0.28 -6.86
CA ALA A 144 15.91 1.51 -6.83
C ALA A 144 16.62 1.71 -5.49
N LYS A 145 17.90 2.03 -5.52
CA LYS A 145 18.64 2.43 -4.31
C LYS A 145 18.29 3.84 -3.86
N GLN A 146 18.05 4.72 -4.82
CA GLN A 146 17.77 6.12 -4.59
C GLN A 146 16.72 6.61 -5.59
N ILE A 147 15.81 7.46 -5.13
CA ILE A 147 14.79 8.07 -5.97
C ILE A 147 14.85 9.60 -5.84
N MET A 148 14.70 10.27 -6.97
CA MET A 148 14.35 11.68 -7.03
C MET A 148 12.84 11.78 -7.21
N LEU A 149 12.18 12.37 -6.24
CA LEU A 149 10.75 12.68 -6.24
C LEU A 149 10.60 14.19 -6.41
N ASP A 150 10.07 14.62 -7.54
CA ASP A 150 9.79 16.02 -7.86
C ASP A 150 8.28 16.20 -8.03
N CYS A 151 7.63 16.63 -6.94
CA CYS A 151 6.19 16.81 -6.93
C CYS A 151 5.76 18.04 -7.72
N SER A 152 6.62 19.04 -7.88
CA SER A 152 6.31 20.23 -8.65
C SER A 152 6.20 19.96 -10.16
N SER A 153 7.03 19.06 -10.66
CA SER A 153 7.05 18.65 -12.08
C SER A 153 6.29 17.33 -12.32
N SER A 154 5.67 16.76 -11.30
CA SER A 154 5.01 15.45 -11.37
C SER A 154 5.93 14.33 -11.89
N LEU A 155 7.19 14.34 -11.45
CA LEU A 155 8.23 13.47 -11.95
C LEU A 155 8.83 12.59 -10.83
N ILE A 156 8.96 11.30 -11.12
CA ILE A 156 9.73 10.36 -10.30
C ILE A 156 10.84 9.76 -11.15
N LYS A 157 12.07 9.84 -10.67
CA LYS A 157 13.24 9.30 -11.39
C LYS A 157 14.06 8.39 -10.46
N MET A 158 14.28 7.15 -10.89
CA MET A 158 15.18 6.23 -10.22
C MET A 158 16.63 6.63 -10.52
N LEU A 159 17.45 6.65 -9.48
CA LEU A 159 18.89 6.88 -9.58
C LEU A 159 19.62 5.58 -9.22
N ARG A 160 20.59 5.22 -10.02
CA ARG A 160 21.39 3.99 -9.85
C ARG A 160 22.53 4.18 -8.85
#